data_cd25598cd4065990efce6213bae6426e
#
_entry.id   cd25598cd4065990efce6213bae6426e
#
_cell.length_a   1.000
_cell.length_b   1.000
_cell.length_c   1.000
_cell.angle_alpha   90.00
_cell.angle_beta   90.00
_cell.angle_gamma   90.00
#
_symmetry.space_group_name_H-M   'P 1'
#
loop_
_entity.id
_entity.type
_entity.pdbx_description
1 polymer ?
#
loop_
_entity_poly.entity_id
_entity_poly.type
_entity_poly.pdbx_seq_one_letter_code
_entity_poly.pdbx_strand_id
1 'polypeptide(L)'
;MTKSELIDRLAAQFPQLVAKDAELAVKMILDAMAESLAKGERIEIRGFGSFGLNYRPPRTGRNPKSGEKVLVPEKHVPHFKAGKELR
;
A
#
# COMPACT_ATOMS: atom_id res chain seq x y z
N MET A 1 10.16 -8.56 2.00
CA MET A 1 10.47 -7.68 3.13
C MET A 1 9.20 -7.37 3.90
N THR A 2 9.26 -7.55 5.20
CA THR A 2 8.14 -7.24 6.09
C THR A 2 8.29 -5.84 6.67
N LYS A 3 7.23 -5.36 7.34
CA LYS A 3 7.27 -4.10 8.05
C LYS A 3 8.36 -4.11 9.13
N SER A 4 8.50 -5.21 9.85
CA SER A 4 9.53 -5.36 10.87
C SER A 4 10.94 -5.26 10.29
N GLU A 5 11.16 -5.87 9.14
CA GLU A 5 12.45 -5.80 8.46
C GLU A 5 12.77 -4.39 7.98
N LEU A 6 11.75 -3.66 7.52
CA LEU A 6 11.92 -2.26 7.12
C LEU A 6 12.35 -1.41 8.31
N ILE A 7 11.71 -1.61 9.46
CA ILE A 7 12.05 -0.90 10.69
C ILE A 7 13.50 -1.21 11.09
N ASP A 8 13.89 -2.48 11.02
CA ASP A 8 15.26 -2.89 11.36
C ASP A 8 16.29 -2.26 10.44
N ARG A 9 16.00 -2.19 9.13
CA ARG A 9 16.90 -1.54 8.17
C ARG A 9 17.04 -0.06 8.42
N LEU A 10 15.95 0.61 8.76
CA LEU A 10 15.98 2.03 9.07
C LEU A 10 16.83 2.28 10.33
N ALA A 11 16.62 1.49 11.37
CA ALA A 11 17.38 1.60 12.60
C ALA A 11 18.87 1.34 12.37
N ALA A 12 19.20 0.39 11.50
CA ALA A 12 20.58 0.06 11.19
C ALA A 12 21.30 1.20 10.47
N GLN A 13 20.61 1.93 9.59
CA GLN A 13 21.19 3.04 8.84
C GLN A 13 21.28 4.33 9.66
N PHE A 14 20.47 4.46 10.67
CA PHE A 14 20.42 5.65 11.52
C PHE A 14 20.61 5.26 12.98
N PRO A 15 21.86 4.93 13.38
CA PRO A 15 22.13 4.45 14.74
C PRO A 15 21.75 5.45 15.83
N GLN A 16 21.62 6.74 15.49
CA GLN A 16 21.20 7.77 16.42
C GLN A 16 19.71 7.69 16.78
N LEU A 17 18.93 6.94 15.99
CA LEU A 17 17.52 6.72 16.30
C LEU A 17 17.38 5.52 17.23
N VAL A 18 16.61 5.68 18.30
CA VAL A 18 16.25 4.52 19.12
C VAL A 18 15.24 3.68 18.34
N ALA A 19 15.17 2.38 18.64
CA ALA A 19 14.30 1.46 17.92
C ALA A 19 12.86 1.92 17.89
N LYS A 20 12.37 2.48 18.99
CA LYS A 20 10.99 2.99 19.09
C LYS A 20 10.74 4.13 18.10
N ASP A 21 11.72 5.01 17.91
CA ASP A 21 11.60 6.12 16.97
C ASP A 21 11.63 5.65 15.52
N ALA A 22 12.44 4.65 15.22
CA ALA A 22 12.46 4.04 13.89
C ALA A 22 11.11 3.40 13.57
N GLU A 23 10.53 2.69 14.54
CA GLU A 23 9.21 2.09 14.38
C GLU A 23 8.15 3.14 14.15
N LEU A 24 8.18 4.23 14.92
CA LEU A 24 7.23 5.33 14.78
C LEU A 24 7.36 6.00 13.41
N ALA A 25 8.58 6.22 12.94
CA ALA A 25 8.82 6.84 11.63
C ALA A 25 8.22 6.01 10.50
N VAL A 26 8.45 4.71 10.51
CA VAL A 26 7.89 3.80 9.50
C VAL A 26 6.37 3.80 9.57
N LYS A 27 5.81 3.73 10.77
CA LYS A 27 4.37 3.74 10.97
C LYS A 27 3.74 5.02 10.42
N MET A 28 4.34 6.17 10.71
CA MET A 28 3.82 7.46 10.25
C MET A 28 3.80 7.55 8.72
N ILE A 29 4.85 7.06 8.05
CA ILE A 29 4.90 7.06 6.60
C ILE A 29 3.82 6.17 6.02
N LEU A 30 3.70 4.95 6.51
CA LEU A 30 2.72 4.00 6.00
C LEU A 30 1.29 4.45 6.27
N ASP A 31 1.03 5.00 7.46
CA ASP A 31 -0.29 5.52 7.80
C ASP A 31 -0.67 6.71 6.91
N ALA A 32 0.28 7.60 6.63
CA ALA A 32 0.04 8.74 5.74
C ALA A 32 -0.31 8.27 4.32
N MET A 33 0.41 7.27 3.83
CA MET A 33 0.13 6.70 2.51
C MET A 33 -1.24 6.02 2.46
N ALA A 34 -1.55 5.24 3.48
CA ALA A 34 -2.85 4.57 3.58
C ALA A 34 -3.99 5.57 3.62
N GLU A 35 -3.83 6.64 4.38
CA GLU A 35 -4.84 7.70 4.49
C GLU A 35 -5.05 8.42 3.15
N SER A 36 -3.97 8.75 2.45
CA SER A 36 -4.06 9.39 1.13
C SER A 36 -4.81 8.52 0.13
N LEU A 37 -4.49 7.23 0.09
CA LEU A 37 -5.17 6.31 -0.81
C LEU A 37 -6.64 6.12 -0.43
N ALA A 38 -6.96 6.10 0.85
CA ALA A 38 -8.34 6.01 1.32
C ALA A 38 -9.17 7.21 0.89
N LYS A 39 -8.55 8.37 0.74
CA LYS A 39 -9.21 9.59 0.24
C LYS A 39 -9.24 9.67 -1.28
N GLY A 40 -8.70 8.69 -1.98
CA GLY A 40 -8.64 8.68 -3.43
C GLY A 40 -7.51 9.50 -4.01
N GLU A 41 -6.57 9.92 -3.19
CA GLU A 41 -5.44 10.71 -3.64
C GLU A 41 -4.33 9.83 -4.21
N ARG A 42 -3.64 10.34 -5.21
CA ARG A 42 -2.48 9.68 -5.80
C ARG A 42 -1.23 10.04 -5.03
N ILE A 43 -0.33 9.06 -4.88
CA ILE A 43 0.96 9.28 -4.22
C ILE A 43 2.05 9.14 -5.28
N GLU A 44 2.85 10.18 -5.47
CA GLU A 44 4.00 10.13 -6.37
C GLU A 44 5.29 10.28 -5.57
N ILE A 45 6.17 9.29 -5.72
CA ILE A 45 7.49 9.32 -5.09
C ILE A 45 8.51 9.34 -6.21
N ARG A 46 9.10 10.50 -6.44
CA ARG A 46 10.07 10.70 -7.52
C ARG A 46 11.22 9.72 -7.37
N GLY A 47 11.58 9.04 -8.45
CA GLY A 47 12.66 8.05 -8.45
C GLY A 47 12.23 6.67 -7.99
N PHE A 48 11.00 6.52 -7.49
CA PHE A 48 10.50 5.24 -7.02
C PHE A 48 9.29 4.76 -7.81
N GLY A 49 8.23 5.53 -7.82
CA GLY A 49 7.02 5.16 -8.54
C GLY A 49 5.81 5.93 -8.04
N SER A 50 4.65 5.46 -8.44
CA SER A 50 3.40 6.09 -8.03
C SER A 50 2.37 5.05 -7.59
N PHE A 51 1.61 5.41 -6.58
CA PHE A 51 0.48 4.63 -6.08
C PHE A 51 -0.80 5.36 -6.45
N GLY A 52 -1.77 4.62 -6.96
CA GLY A 52 -3.07 5.16 -7.29
C GLY A 52 -4.13 4.11 -7.04
N LEU A 53 -5.35 4.42 -7.43
CA LEU A 53 -6.46 3.50 -7.28
C LEU A 53 -6.99 3.11 -8.66
N ASN A 54 -7.23 1.81 -8.86
CA ASN A 54 -7.90 1.31 -10.04
C ASN A 54 -9.33 0.98 -9.68
N TYR A 55 -10.26 1.49 -10.49
CA TYR A 55 -11.66 1.20 -10.32
C TYR A 55 -11.97 -0.21 -10.81
N ARG A 56 -12.69 -0.96 -10.00
CA ARG A 56 -13.19 -2.29 -10.36
C ARG A 56 -14.71 -2.21 -10.41
N PRO A 57 -15.32 -2.34 -11.61
CA PRO A 57 -16.78 -2.27 -11.72
C PRO A 57 -17.44 -3.44 -11.00
N PRO A 58 -18.74 -3.29 -10.64
CA PRO A 58 -19.47 -4.41 -10.05
C PRO A 58 -19.57 -5.56 -11.04
N ARG A 59 -19.53 -6.76 -10.53
CA ARG A 59 -19.59 -7.96 -11.37
C ARG A 59 -20.37 -9.05 -10.66
N THR A 60 -20.79 -10.05 -11.44
CA THR A 60 -21.41 -11.25 -10.88
C THR A 60 -20.35 -12.33 -10.77
N GLY A 61 -20.15 -12.83 -9.56
CA GLY A 61 -19.29 -13.97 -9.31
C GLY A 61 -20.09 -15.17 -8.89
N ARG A 62 -19.41 -16.27 -8.63
CA ARG A 62 -20.05 -17.48 -8.11
C ARG A 62 -19.41 -17.90 -6.80
N ASN A 63 -20.27 -18.32 -5.86
CA ASN A 63 -19.78 -18.89 -4.61
C ASN A 63 -19.22 -20.28 -4.91
N PRO A 64 -17.93 -20.54 -4.68
CA PRO A 64 -17.33 -21.83 -4.99
C PRO A 64 -17.91 -23.00 -4.19
N LYS A 65 -18.55 -22.73 -3.06
CA LYS A 65 -19.16 -23.78 -2.22
C LYS A 65 -20.55 -24.18 -2.66
N SER A 66 -21.36 -23.21 -3.08
CA SER A 66 -22.77 -23.45 -3.43
C SER A 66 -23.07 -23.32 -4.92
N GLY A 67 -22.17 -22.72 -5.67
CA GLY A 67 -22.39 -22.43 -7.10
C GLY A 67 -23.35 -21.28 -7.34
N GLU A 68 -23.86 -20.63 -6.28
CA GLU A 68 -24.79 -19.54 -6.41
C GLU A 68 -24.11 -18.29 -6.96
N LYS A 69 -24.86 -17.50 -7.73
CA LYS A 69 -24.40 -16.21 -8.22
C LYS A 69 -24.36 -15.20 -7.07
N VAL A 70 -23.25 -14.53 -6.93
CA VAL A 70 -23.05 -13.51 -5.91
C VAL A 70 -22.71 -12.20 -6.60
N LEU A 71 -23.39 -11.11 -6.19
CA LEU A 71 -23.05 -9.78 -6.69
C LEU A 71 -21.80 -9.28 -5.97
N VAL A 72 -20.76 -9.02 -6.74
CA VAL A 72 -19.54 -8.40 -6.21
C VAL A 72 -19.67 -6.90 -6.45
N PRO A 73 -19.72 -6.08 -5.38
CA PRO A 73 -19.88 -4.64 -5.55
C PRO A 73 -18.65 -3.99 -6.18
N GLU A 74 -18.85 -2.80 -6.71
CA GLU A 74 -17.74 -2.01 -7.22
C GLU A 74 -16.76 -1.67 -6.10
N LYS A 75 -15.49 -1.51 -6.48
CA LYS A 75 -14.46 -1.14 -5.50
C LYS A 75 -13.29 -0.45 -6.19
N HIS A 76 -12.49 0.24 -5.40
CA HIS A 76 -11.22 0.79 -5.83
C HIS A 76 -10.10 -0.01 -5.18
N VAL A 77 -9.14 -0.45 -5.97
CA VAL A 77 -8.01 -1.22 -5.45
C VAL A 77 -6.73 -0.45 -5.64
N PRO A 78 -5.81 -0.50 -4.67
CA PRO A 78 -4.51 0.16 -4.82
C PRO A 78 -3.72 -0.46 -5.98
N HIS A 79 -3.02 0.41 -6.70
CA HIS A 79 -2.17 0.00 -7.82
C HIS A 79 -0.86 0.76 -7.75
N PHE A 80 0.25 0.04 -7.91
CA PHE A 80 1.57 0.63 -7.94
C PHE A 80 2.17 0.55 -9.33
N LYS A 81 2.67 1.68 -9.82
CA LYS A 81 3.41 1.74 -11.07
C LYS A 81 4.84 2.16 -10.77
N ALA A 82 5.79 1.30 -11.08
CA ALA A 82 7.21 1.60 -10.86
C ALA A 82 7.65 2.78 -11.71
N GLY A 83 8.46 3.64 -11.11
CA GLY A 83 9.06 4.75 -11.83
C GLY A 83 10.18 4.27 -12.76
N LYS A 84 10.61 5.18 -13.64
CA LYS A 84 11.63 4.87 -14.64
C LYS A 84 12.92 4.33 -14.02
N GLU A 85 13.31 4.88 -12.89
CA GLU A 85 14.56 4.51 -12.22
C GLU A 85 14.48 3.16 -11.51
N LEU A 86 13.27 2.71 -11.18
CA LEU A 86 13.05 1.43 -10.52
C LEU A 86 12.86 0.29 -11.53
N ARG A 87 12.46 0.62 -12.73
CA ARG A 87 12.24 -0.38 -13.78
C ARG A 87 13.52 -0.91 -14.38
#